data_5d1ca6ad95c946d6b16ed0598ad95237
#
_entry.id   5d1ca6ad95c946d6b16ed0598ad95237
#
_cell.length_a   1.000
_cell.length_b   1.000
_cell.length_c   1.000
_cell.angle_alpha   90.00
_cell.angle_beta   90.00
_cell.angle_gamma   90.00
#
_symmetry.space_group_name_H-M   'P 1'
#
loop_
_entity.id
_entity.type
_entity.pdbx_description
1 polymer ?
#
loop_
_entity_poly.entity_id
_entity_poly.type
_entity_poly.pdbx_seq_one_letter_code
_entity_poly.pdbx_strand_id
1 'polypeptide(L)'
;MVEALFWPALLGYGEAAVAYASPRTSPAATWGVRVGWLAQTALLAAQAAHAEGFPWSSWSGSLNLFVWLVVGTYLIWGCRPRYRLLGLGIMPLAAALFVVARVGGGTHGGSGSGYGNLFLVLHVGFVLAAFAGFTLAAALAGLYLWQESRLKSRAPDILRLRLPPLASLERLTWRTVAVSVPLLTLGLAAGIVRLRRDHHGLDALEAVTLLTWLMYGGFLALRPAGRRAAYLALGGFALVIVARLVLSGSHFA
;
A
#
# COMPACT_ATOMS: atom_id res chain seq x y z
N MET A 1 6.44 -13.45 22.51
CA MET A 1 5.43 -12.38 22.74
C MET A 1 5.15 -11.58 21.46
N VAL A 2 6.17 -11.17 20.69
CA VAL A 2 6.01 -10.43 19.42
C VAL A 2 5.13 -11.19 18.42
N GLU A 3 5.34 -12.49 18.27
CA GLU A 3 4.57 -13.33 17.34
C GLU A 3 3.08 -13.49 17.69
N ALA A 4 2.72 -13.36 18.96
CA ALA A 4 1.31 -13.46 19.37
C ALA A 4 0.46 -12.29 18.81
N LEU A 5 1.07 -11.13 18.56
CA LEU A 5 0.41 -9.95 17.99
C LEU A 5 0.02 -10.11 16.51
N PHE A 6 0.62 -11.10 15.82
CA PHE A 6 0.23 -11.43 14.46
C PHE A 6 -1.23 -11.86 14.34
N TRP A 7 -1.70 -12.71 15.26
CA TRP A 7 -3.05 -13.28 15.20
C TRP A 7 -4.16 -12.24 15.35
N PRO A 8 -4.13 -11.32 16.33
CA PRO A 8 -5.16 -10.27 16.42
C PRO A 8 -5.14 -9.34 15.21
N ALA A 9 -3.97 -9.06 14.62
CA ALA A 9 -3.89 -8.25 13.40
C ALA A 9 -4.54 -8.97 12.21
N LEU A 10 -4.19 -10.25 11.99
CA LEU A 10 -4.76 -11.06 10.92
C LEU A 10 -6.27 -11.26 11.08
N LEU A 11 -6.73 -11.58 12.30
CA LEU A 11 -8.16 -11.74 12.60
C LEU A 11 -8.93 -10.44 12.36
N GLY A 12 -8.38 -9.28 12.75
CA GLY A 12 -8.99 -7.99 12.48
C GLY A 12 -9.15 -7.69 10.99
N TYR A 13 -8.15 -7.99 10.16
CA TYR A 13 -8.24 -7.84 8.71
C TYR A 13 -9.17 -8.86 8.06
N GLY A 14 -9.16 -10.11 8.54
CA GLY A 14 -10.06 -11.17 8.08
C GLY A 14 -11.52 -10.86 8.41
N GLU A 15 -11.81 -10.45 9.64
CA GLU A 15 -13.15 -10.00 10.06
C GLU A 15 -13.62 -8.83 9.19
N ALA A 16 -12.78 -7.83 9.00
CA ALA A 16 -13.09 -6.69 8.14
C ALA A 16 -13.40 -7.12 6.71
N ALA A 17 -12.62 -8.03 6.12
CA ALA A 17 -12.85 -8.56 4.79
C ALA A 17 -14.23 -9.24 4.67
N VAL A 18 -14.59 -10.10 5.62
CA VAL A 18 -15.89 -10.78 5.67
C VAL A 18 -17.03 -9.79 5.91
N ALA A 19 -16.85 -8.84 6.84
CA ALA A 19 -17.86 -7.83 7.15
C ALA A 19 -18.11 -6.87 5.97
N TYR A 20 -17.07 -6.54 5.17
CA TYR A 20 -17.25 -5.76 3.93
C TYR A 20 -17.95 -6.58 2.83
N ALA A 21 -17.82 -7.90 2.80
CA ALA A 21 -18.56 -8.76 1.87
C ALA A 21 -20.05 -8.90 2.22
N SER A 22 -20.41 -8.76 3.50
CA SER A 22 -21.82 -8.86 3.95
C SER A 22 -22.68 -7.71 3.40
N PRO A 23 -23.94 -7.94 2.98
CA PRO A 23 -24.83 -6.88 2.46
C PRO A 23 -25.22 -5.84 3.52
N ARG A 24 -25.10 -6.16 4.81
CA ARG A 24 -25.40 -5.23 5.90
C ARG A 24 -24.20 -4.33 6.17
N THR A 25 -24.42 -3.02 6.27
CA THR A 25 -23.40 -2.06 6.74
C THR A 25 -23.18 -2.28 8.23
N SER A 26 -22.17 -3.06 8.58
CA SER A 26 -21.80 -3.30 9.96
C SER A 26 -20.68 -2.35 10.39
N PRO A 27 -20.80 -1.68 11.54
CA PRO A 27 -19.68 -0.95 12.14
C PRO A 27 -18.50 -1.90 12.47
N ALA A 28 -18.75 -3.20 12.60
CA ALA A 28 -17.74 -4.23 12.83
C ALA A 28 -16.61 -4.19 11.80
N ALA A 29 -16.93 -3.99 10.50
CA ALA A 29 -15.91 -3.89 9.47
C ALA A 29 -14.88 -2.79 9.76
N THR A 30 -15.35 -1.60 10.17
CA THR A 30 -14.46 -0.47 10.49
C THR A 30 -13.67 -0.71 11.78
N TRP A 31 -14.28 -1.37 12.75
CA TRP A 31 -13.61 -1.75 13.99
C TRP A 31 -12.57 -2.85 13.74
N GLY A 32 -12.88 -3.86 12.92
CA GLY A 32 -11.92 -4.89 12.52
C GLY A 32 -10.66 -4.30 11.89
N VAL A 33 -10.81 -3.34 10.95
CA VAL A 33 -9.66 -2.64 10.35
C VAL A 33 -8.83 -1.90 11.41
N ARG A 34 -9.48 -1.15 12.31
CA ARG A 34 -8.79 -0.38 13.36
C ARG A 34 -8.04 -1.29 14.34
N VAL A 35 -8.69 -2.32 14.83
CA VAL A 35 -8.10 -3.29 15.77
C VAL A 35 -6.94 -4.02 15.09
N GLY A 36 -7.14 -4.49 13.85
CA GLY A 36 -6.08 -5.14 13.08
C GLY A 36 -4.87 -4.23 12.87
N TRP A 37 -5.10 -2.97 12.50
CA TRP A 37 -4.02 -2.00 12.30
C TRP A 37 -3.29 -1.63 13.61
N LEU A 38 -4.01 -1.47 14.72
CA LEU A 38 -3.41 -1.22 16.03
C LEU A 38 -2.59 -2.42 16.51
N ALA A 39 -3.09 -3.65 16.33
CA ALA A 39 -2.34 -4.86 16.66
C ALA A 39 -1.06 -5.00 15.80
N GLN A 40 -1.13 -4.69 14.51
CA GLN A 40 0.05 -4.66 13.64
C GLN A 40 1.00 -3.52 14.03
N THR A 41 0.50 -2.36 14.46
CA THR A 41 1.33 -1.26 14.99
C THR A 41 2.09 -1.71 16.22
N ALA A 42 1.42 -2.40 17.16
CA ALA A 42 2.07 -2.96 18.33
C ALA A 42 3.13 -4.02 17.96
N LEU A 43 2.85 -4.85 16.94
CA LEU A 43 3.81 -5.80 16.40
C LEU A 43 5.08 -5.09 15.86
N LEU A 44 4.90 -4.08 15.01
CA LEU A 44 6.02 -3.31 14.45
C LEU A 44 6.81 -2.56 15.52
N ALA A 45 6.12 -1.98 16.50
CA ALA A 45 6.77 -1.31 17.64
C ALA A 45 7.57 -2.31 18.50
N ALA A 46 7.02 -3.50 18.76
CA ALA A 46 7.73 -4.55 19.47
C ALA A 46 8.95 -5.07 18.69
N GLN A 47 8.85 -5.21 17.36
CA GLN A 47 10.00 -5.53 16.50
C GLN A 47 11.08 -4.45 16.60
N ALA A 48 10.71 -3.16 16.51
CA ALA A 48 11.66 -2.07 16.61
C ALA A 48 12.35 -1.99 17.98
N ALA A 49 11.63 -2.31 19.07
CA ALA A 49 12.16 -2.30 20.43
C ALA A 49 13.15 -3.44 20.74
N HIS A 50 13.04 -4.58 20.02
CA HIS A 50 13.87 -5.76 20.27
C HIS A 50 14.94 -5.98 19.18
N ALA A 51 14.94 -5.19 18.13
CA ALA A 51 15.92 -5.32 17.05
C ALA A 51 17.20 -4.55 17.36
N GLU A 52 18.35 -5.18 17.10
CA GLU A 52 19.68 -4.53 17.18
C GLU A 52 19.97 -3.65 15.96
N GLY A 53 19.08 -3.62 14.96
CA GLY A 53 19.21 -2.88 13.71
C GLY A 53 17.86 -2.55 13.09
N PHE A 54 17.83 -2.20 11.78
CA PHE A 54 16.60 -1.90 11.06
C PHE A 54 15.81 -3.19 10.76
N PRO A 55 14.71 -3.48 11.51
CA PRO A 55 14.06 -4.79 11.48
C PRO A 55 13.34 -5.10 10.16
N TRP A 56 13.13 -4.08 9.32
CA TRP A 56 12.40 -4.19 8.04
C TRP A 56 13.34 -4.12 6.83
N SER A 57 14.63 -4.40 7.02
CA SER A 57 15.62 -4.47 5.94
C SER A 57 15.43 -5.68 5.03
N SER A 58 14.80 -6.76 5.51
CA SER A 58 14.48 -7.94 4.71
C SER A 58 13.26 -7.72 3.80
N TRP A 59 13.15 -8.53 2.73
CA TRP A 59 11.99 -8.50 1.84
C TRP A 59 10.65 -8.69 2.59
N SER A 60 10.59 -9.69 3.46
CA SER A 60 9.40 -10.01 4.24
C SER A 60 9.10 -8.97 5.32
N GLY A 61 10.12 -8.40 5.97
CA GLY A 61 9.98 -7.32 6.94
C GLY A 61 9.45 -6.05 6.27
N SER A 62 10.00 -5.68 5.12
CA SER A 62 9.52 -4.55 4.35
C SER A 62 8.11 -4.78 3.78
N LEU A 63 7.71 -6.04 3.50
CA LEU A 63 6.35 -6.38 3.12
C LEU A 63 5.37 -6.20 4.30
N ASN A 64 5.77 -6.57 5.52
CA ASN A 64 4.98 -6.31 6.73
C ASN A 64 4.73 -4.80 6.93
N LEU A 65 5.79 -3.99 6.82
CA LEU A 65 5.68 -2.53 6.90
C LEU A 65 4.80 -1.95 5.77
N PHE A 66 4.92 -2.48 4.55
CA PHE A 66 4.10 -2.08 3.41
C PHE A 66 2.60 -2.33 3.66
N VAL A 67 2.23 -3.50 4.16
CA VAL A 67 0.83 -3.81 4.51
C VAL A 67 0.28 -2.83 5.54
N TRP A 68 1.06 -2.52 6.57
CA TRP A 68 0.68 -1.53 7.59
C TRP A 68 0.43 -0.14 6.99
N LEU A 69 1.29 0.30 6.07
CA LEU A 69 1.13 1.58 5.37
C LEU A 69 -0.09 1.59 4.45
N VAL A 70 -0.37 0.51 3.72
CA VAL A 70 -1.56 0.37 2.86
C VAL A 70 -2.83 0.48 3.69
N VAL A 71 -2.92 -0.26 4.79
CA VAL A 71 -4.10 -0.20 5.67
C VAL A 71 -4.20 1.16 6.37
N GLY A 72 -3.08 1.75 6.81
CA GLY A 72 -3.04 3.09 7.38
C GLY A 72 -3.54 4.16 6.41
N THR A 73 -3.09 4.12 5.15
CA THR A 73 -3.56 5.02 4.08
C THR A 73 -5.06 4.81 3.82
N TYR A 74 -5.52 3.57 3.82
CA TYR A 74 -6.95 3.25 3.71
C TYR A 74 -7.75 3.83 4.89
N LEU A 75 -7.25 3.74 6.13
CA LEU A 75 -7.91 4.32 7.31
C LEU A 75 -8.09 5.84 7.19
N ILE A 76 -7.10 6.54 6.65
CA ILE A 76 -7.14 8.01 6.49
C ILE A 76 -8.17 8.42 5.44
N TRP A 77 -8.18 7.75 4.28
CA TRP A 77 -8.93 8.20 3.11
C TRP A 77 -10.17 7.37 2.80
N GLY A 78 -10.10 6.05 2.96
CA GLY A 78 -11.06 5.08 2.45
C GLY A 78 -12.03 4.50 3.48
N CYS A 79 -11.76 4.63 4.78
CA CYS A 79 -12.56 3.98 5.83
C CYS A 79 -13.89 4.72 6.12
N ARG A 80 -14.63 5.05 5.04
CA ARG A 80 -15.96 5.67 5.13
C ARG A 80 -17.00 4.73 4.53
N PRO A 81 -18.26 4.74 5.01
CA PRO A 81 -19.33 3.84 4.52
C PRO A 81 -19.50 3.83 3.00
N ARG A 82 -19.30 4.99 2.35
CA ARG A 82 -19.38 5.13 0.89
C ARG A 82 -18.27 4.42 0.12
N TYR A 83 -17.13 4.14 0.76
CA TYR A 83 -15.97 3.47 0.13
C TYR A 83 -15.86 2.00 0.54
N ARG A 84 -16.95 1.39 0.98
CA ARG A 84 -17.01 0.00 1.42
C ARG A 84 -16.44 -0.99 0.41
N LEU A 85 -16.68 -0.77 -0.89
CA LEU A 85 -16.15 -1.63 -1.95
C LEU A 85 -14.62 -1.58 -2.04
N LEU A 86 -13.97 -0.47 -1.62
CA LEU A 86 -12.51 -0.44 -1.50
C LEU A 86 -12.03 -1.36 -0.37
N GLY A 87 -12.73 -1.36 0.77
CA GLY A 87 -12.42 -2.27 1.87
C GLY A 87 -12.56 -3.74 1.47
N LEU A 88 -13.56 -4.06 0.64
CA LEU A 88 -13.75 -5.41 0.10
C LEU A 88 -12.55 -5.90 -0.74
N GLY A 89 -11.86 -5.01 -1.46
CA GLY A 89 -10.66 -5.35 -2.22
C GLY A 89 -9.38 -5.30 -1.37
N ILE A 90 -9.23 -4.23 -0.57
CA ILE A 90 -7.99 -3.96 0.16
C ILE A 90 -7.80 -4.93 1.34
N MET A 91 -8.85 -5.26 2.11
CA MET A 91 -8.70 -6.07 3.31
C MET A 91 -8.29 -7.52 3.04
N PRO A 92 -8.90 -8.25 2.08
CA PRO A 92 -8.42 -9.59 1.73
C PRO A 92 -6.99 -9.58 1.20
N LEU A 93 -6.64 -8.57 0.38
CA LEU A 93 -5.28 -8.42 -0.14
C LEU A 93 -4.28 -8.14 0.99
N ALA A 94 -4.62 -7.24 1.91
CA ALA A 94 -3.79 -6.94 3.07
C ALA A 94 -3.59 -8.17 3.96
N ALA A 95 -4.65 -8.92 4.25
CA ALA A 95 -4.58 -10.16 5.01
C ALA A 95 -3.69 -11.20 4.32
N ALA A 96 -3.84 -11.41 3.01
CA ALA A 96 -3.03 -12.34 2.23
C ALA A 96 -1.55 -11.94 2.23
N LEU A 97 -1.23 -10.67 1.96
CA LEU A 97 0.15 -10.17 1.97
C LEU A 97 0.76 -10.21 3.38
N PHE A 98 -0.04 -10.03 4.43
CA PHE A 98 0.42 -10.14 5.81
C PHE A 98 0.78 -11.58 6.18
N VAL A 99 0.00 -12.57 5.68
CA VAL A 99 0.34 -14.00 5.81
C VAL A 99 1.64 -14.31 5.06
N VAL A 100 1.82 -13.79 3.84
CA VAL A 100 3.06 -13.96 3.06
C VAL A 100 4.27 -13.35 3.81
N ALA A 101 4.12 -12.17 4.40
CA ALA A 101 5.15 -11.56 5.23
C ALA A 101 5.50 -12.44 6.45
N ARG A 102 4.51 -13.09 7.07
CA ARG A 102 4.71 -14.03 8.18
C ARG A 102 5.50 -15.26 7.77
N VAL A 103 5.10 -15.89 6.67
CA VAL A 103 5.78 -17.09 6.13
C VAL A 103 7.24 -16.79 5.78
N GLY A 104 7.52 -15.60 5.25
CA GLY A 104 8.87 -15.12 4.98
C GLY A 104 9.67 -14.67 6.21
N GLY A 105 9.12 -14.79 7.43
CA GLY A 105 9.81 -14.37 8.66
C GLY A 105 9.69 -12.88 9.00
N GLY A 106 8.96 -12.09 8.21
CA GLY A 106 8.85 -10.64 8.38
C GLY A 106 8.09 -10.17 9.63
N THR A 107 7.53 -11.08 10.41
CA THR A 107 6.88 -10.82 11.70
C THR A 107 7.73 -11.26 12.90
N HIS A 108 8.91 -11.85 12.67
CA HIS A 108 9.84 -12.21 13.73
C HIS A 108 10.67 -10.99 14.14
N GLY A 109 11.20 -10.99 15.37
CA GLY A 109 12.24 -10.06 15.77
C GLY A 109 13.55 -10.48 15.08
N GLY A 110 13.87 -9.89 13.95
CA GLY A 110 15.06 -10.27 13.18
C GLY A 110 16.29 -9.47 13.56
N SER A 111 17.46 -10.06 13.40
CA SER A 111 18.75 -9.37 13.34
C SER A 111 18.74 -8.50 12.07
N GLY A 112 18.37 -7.24 12.19
CA GLY A 112 18.49 -6.28 11.08
C GLY A 112 19.94 -5.86 10.90
N SER A 113 20.33 -5.51 9.68
CA SER A 113 21.57 -4.77 9.45
C SER A 113 21.54 -3.48 10.27
N GLY A 114 22.67 -3.14 10.94
CA GLY A 114 22.72 -2.06 11.92
C GLY A 114 22.08 -0.74 11.46
N TYR A 115 21.55 0.04 12.41
CA TYR A 115 20.95 1.37 12.18
C TYR A 115 21.91 2.42 11.58
N GLY A 116 23.14 2.03 11.22
CA GLY A 116 24.20 2.93 10.80
C GLY A 116 23.89 3.79 9.57
N ASN A 117 22.75 3.59 8.90
CA ASN A 117 22.43 4.35 7.69
C ASN A 117 21.01 4.93 7.72
N LEU A 118 20.87 6.14 8.31
CA LEU A 118 19.62 6.90 8.32
C LEU A 118 19.02 7.05 6.92
N PHE A 119 19.86 7.20 5.89
CA PHE A 119 19.41 7.32 4.50
C PHE A 119 18.72 6.05 4.00
N LEU A 120 19.15 4.86 4.44
CA LEU A 120 18.47 3.61 4.13
C LEU A 120 17.06 3.57 4.74
N VAL A 121 16.95 3.92 6.01
CA VAL A 121 15.66 3.95 6.72
C VAL A 121 14.69 4.92 6.05
N LEU A 122 15.16 6.13 5.73
CA LEU A 122 14.37 7.15 5.06
C LEU A 122 13.99 6.72 3.63
N HIS A 123 14.94 6.15 2.87
CA HIS A 123 14.68 5.62 1.54
C HIS A 123 13.56 4.56 1.56
N VAL A 124 13.74 3.51 2.34
CA VAL A 124 12.76 2.42 2.44
C VAL A 124 11.41 2.95 2.93
N GLY A 125 11.40 3.78 3.98
CA GLY A 125 10.17 4.33 4.56
C GLY A 125 9.38 5.16 3.55
N PHE A 126 10.01 6.12 2.87
CA PHE A 126 9.35 6.99 1.91
C PHE A 126 8.90 6.25 0.65
N VAL A 127 9.71 5.32 0.11
CA VAL A 127 9.35 4.52 -1.06
C VAL A 127 8.14 3.63 -0.74
N LEU A 128 8.14 2.94 0.41
CA LEU A 128 7.01 2.09 0.82
C LEU A 128 5.74 2.92 1.08
N ALA A 129 5.86 4.10 1.69
CA ALA A 129 4.73 5.00 1.91
C ALA A 129 4.13 5.49 0.58
N ALA A 130 4.98 5.84 -0.40
CA ALA A 130 4.54 6.21 -1.74
C ALA A 130 3.83 5.04 -2.43
N PHE A 131 4.41 3.84 -2.40
CA PHE A 131 3.82 2.65 -3.01
C PHE A 131 2.49 2.26 -2.36
N ALA A 132 2.34 2.42 -1.04
CA ALA A 132 1.06 2.24 -0.36
C ALA A 132 -0.01 3.22 -0.87
N GLY A 133 0.35 4.49 -1.08
CA GLY A 133 -0.54 5.46 -1.68
C GLY A 133 -0.92 5.11 -3.14
N PHE A 134 0.04 4.68 -3.96
CA PHE A 134 -0.25 4.22 -5.33
C PHE A 134 -1.15 2.98 -5.36
N THR A 135 -1.01 2.08 -4.39
CA THR A 135 -1.91 0.92 -4.23
C THR A 135 -3.35 1.38 -3.99
N LEU A 136 -3.54 2.36 -3.09
CA LEU A 136 -4.87 2.93 -2.86
C LEU A 136 -5.39 3.68 -4.09
N ALA A 137 -4.55 4.44 -4.80
CA ALA A 137 -4.92 5.13 -6.03
C ALA A 137 -5.38 4.13 -7.12
N ALA A 138 -4.70 3.00 -7.25
CA ALA A 138 -5.09 1.92 -8.16
C ALA A 138 -6.41 1.26 -7.76
N ALA A 139 -6.65 1.02 -6.48
CA ALA A 139 -7.92 0.49 -5.98
C ALA A 139 -9.09 1.45 -6.27
N LEU A 140 -8.87 2.76 -6.09
CA LEU A 140 -9.85 3.80 -6.44
C LEU A 140 -10.10 3.84 -7.95
N ALA A 141 -9.06 3.74 -8.76
CA ALA A 141 -9.15 3.69 -10.22
C ALA A 141 -9.90 2.44 -10.71
N GLY A 142 -9.63 1.29 -10.12
CA GLY A 142 -10.36 0.05 -10.39
C GLY A 142 -11.85 0.17 -10.05
N LEU A 143 -12.17 0.76 -8.88
CA LEU A 143 -13.55 1.02 -8.49
C LEU A 143 -14.23 2.01 -9.44
N TYR A 144 -13.51 3.05 -9.91
CA TYR A 144 -13.99 3.99 -10.91
C TYR A 144 -14.39 3.27 -12.20
N LEU A 145 -13.50 2.45 -12.78
CA LEU A 145 -13.76 1.73 -14.04
C LEU A 145 -14.91 0.73 -13.88
N TRP A 146 -14.96 0.01 -12.77
CA TRP A 146 -16.04 -0.92 -12.48
C TRP A 146 -17.38 -0.19 -12.39
N GLN A 147 -17.46 0.93 -11.65
CA GLN A 147 -18.67 1.71 -11.51
C GLN A 147 -19.11 2.35 -12.85
N GLU A 148 -18.16 2.90 -13.61
CA GLU A 148 -18.44 3.46 -14.92
C GLU A 148 -19.01 2.39 -15.89
N SER A 149 -18.44 1.19 -15.88
CA SER A 149 -18.93 0.07 -16.70
C SER A 149 -20.35 -0.33 -16.32
N ARG A 150 -20.65 -0.42 -15.02
CA ARG A 150 -22.00 -0.75 -14.53
C ARG A 150 -23.04 0.34 -14.85
N LEU A 151 -22.65 1.61 -14.79
CA LEU A 151 -23.52 2.72 -15.18
C LEU A 151 -23.84 2.67 -16.69
N LYS A 152 -22.85 2.40 -17.54
CA LYS A 152 -23.05 2.26 -19.00
C LYS A 152 -23.94 1.08 -19.36
N SER A 153 -23.83 -0.04 -18.65
CA SER A 153 -24.69 -1.22 -18.85
C SER A 153 -26.10 -1.07 -18.25
N ARG A 154 -26.42 0.10 -17.64
CA ARG A 154 -27.70 0.36 -16.96
C ARG A 154 -28.09 -0.75 -15.96
N ALA A 155 -27.10 -1.33 -15.28
CA ALA A 155 -27.33 -2.40 -14.33
C ALA A 155 -28.26 -1.93 -13.19
N PRO A 156 -29.43 -2.59 -12.96
CA PRO A 156 -30.43 -2.11 -12.00
C PRO A 156 -29.93 -2.08 -10.57
N ASP A 157 -28.94 -2.92 -10.25
CA ASP A 157 -28.41 -3.05 -8.89
C ASP A 157 -27.53 -1.85 -8.47
N ILE A 158 -27.01 -1.07 -9.44
CA ILE A 158 -26.09 0.03 -9.11
C ILE A 158 -26.79 1.17 -8.36
N LEU A 159 -28.08 1.37 -8.59
CA LEU A 159 -28.89 2.39 -7.90
C LEU A 159 -29.18 2.02 -6.43
N ARG A 160 -29.11 0.74 -6.10
CA ARG A 160 -29.28 0.23 -4.72
C ARG A 160 -27.98 0.33 -3.91
N LEU A 161 -26.83 0.39 -4.58
CA LEU A 161 -25.53 0.54 -3.94
C LEU A 161 -25.28 2.03 -3.65
N ARG A 162 -25.03 2.36 -2.38
CA ARG A 162 -24.64 3.73 -1.97
C ARG A 162 -23.19 4.01 -2.36
N LEU A 163 -22.93 4.16 -3.66
CA LEU A 163 -21.60 4.40 -4.21
C LEU A 163 -21.23 5.90 -4.16
N PRO A 164 -19.94 6.22 -4.03
CA PRO A 164 -19.47 7.58 -4.18
C PRO A 164 -19.64 8.04 -5.64
N PRO A 165 -19.90 9.33 -5.90
CA PRO A 165 -19.89 9.86 -7.27
C PRO A 165 -18.53 9.60 -7.96
N LEU A 166 -18.55 9.32 -9.27
CA LEU A 166 -17.32 9.09 -10.07
C LEU A 166 -16.31 10.25 -9.92
N ALA A 167 -16.78 11.49 -9.89
CA ALA A 167 -15.95 12.68 -9.66
C ALA A 167 -15.25 12.67 -8.28
N SER A 168 -15.85 12.03 -7.27
CA SER A 168 -15.24 11.89 -5.95
C SER A 168 -14.12 10.84 -5.97
N LEU A 169 -14.28 9.75 -6.72
CA LEU A 169 -13.26 8.73 -6.90
C LEU A 169 -12.05 9.30 -7.64
N GLU A 170 -12.29 10.01 -8.74
CA GLU A 170 -11.28 10.69 -9.53
C GLU A 170 -10.50 11.71 -8.70
N ARG A 171 -11.19 12.57 -7.96
CA ARG A 171 -10.56 13.55 -7.06
C ARG A 171 -9.72 12.91 -5.98
N LEU A 172 -10.20 11.81 -5.40
CA LEU A 172 -9.46 11.10 -4.35
C LEU A 172 -8.24 10.40 -4.93
N THR A 173 -8.35 9.76 -6.11
CA THR A 173 -7.21 9.19 -6.85
C THR A 173 -6.14 10.25 -7.09
N TRP A 174 -6.53 11.42 -7.62
CA TRP A 174 -5.60 12.51 -7.88
C TRP A 174 -4.91 13.00 -6.59
N ARG A 175 -5.66 13.21 -5.50
CA ARG A 175 -5.10 13.64 -4.19
C ARG A 175 -4.12 12.60 -3.62
N THR A 176 -4.45 11.32 -3.75
CA THR A 176 -3.59 10.24 -3.26
C THR A 176 -2.27 10.23 -4.05
N VAL A 177 -2.32 10.34 -5.38
CA VAL A 177 -1.13 10.43 -6.22
C VAL A 177 -0.33 11.70 -5.91
N ALA A 178 -1.01 12.86 -5.70
CA ALA A 178 -0.37 14.13 -5.38
C ALA A 178 0.42 14.12 -4.05
N VAL A 179 0.02 13.28 -3.10
CA VAL A 179 0.78 13.06 -1.86
C VAL A 179 1.89 12.02 -2.06
N SER A 180 1.61 10.97 -2.84
CA SER A 180 2.54 9.85 -3.01
C SER A 180 3.77 10.20 -3.87
N VAL A 181 3.62 11.05 -4.89
CA VAL A 181 4.75 11.44 -5.75
C VAL A 181 5.84 12.22 -4.99
N PRO A 182 5.54 13.23 -4.17
CA PRO A 182 6.54 13.87 -3.31
C PRO A 182 7.24 12.88 -2.35
N LEU A 183 6.49 11.95 -1.75
CA LEU A 183 7.08 10.91 -0.91
C LEU A 183 8.06 10.04 -1.69
N LEU A 184 7.68 9.61 -2.92
CA LEU A 184 8.59 8.86 -3.77
C LEU A 184 9.81 9.68 -4.16
N THR A 185 9.66 10.99 -4.42
CA THR A 185 10.77 11.89 -4.72
C THR A 185 11.76 11.97 -3.55
N LEU A 186 11.27 12.10 -2.31
CA LEU A 186 12.10 12.08 -1.12
C LEU A 186 12.80 10.71 -0.95
N GLY A 187 12.09 9.63 -1.20
CA GLY A 187 12.65 8.28 -1.20
C GLY A 187 13.77 8.10 -2.22
N LEU A 188 13.57 8.54 -3.46
CA LEU A 188 14.59 8.51 -4.52
C LEU A 188 15.79 9.40 -4.17
N ALA A 189 15.57 10.61 -3.63
CA ALA A 189 16.65 11.49 -3.22
C ALA A 189 17.53 10.83 -2.13
N ALA A 190 16.92 10.18 -1.13
CA ALA A 190 17.65 9.42 -0.12
C ALA A 190 18.41 8.23 -0.72
N GLY A 191 17.83 7.55 -1.72
CA GLY A 191 18.46 6.44 -2.46
C GLY A 191 19.69 6.91 -3.26
N ILE A 192 19.60 8.05 -3.96
CA ILE A 192 20.72 8.62 -4.72
C ILE A 192 21.91 8.96 -3.81
N VAL A 193 21.66 9.49 -2.61
CA VAL A 193 22.74 9.76 -1.64
C VAL A 193 23.46 8.47 -1.24
N ARG A 194 22.71 7.38 -1.06
CA ARG A 194 23.26 6.05 -0.78
C ARG A 194 24.08 5.52 -1.95
N LEU A 195 23.53 5.55 -3.18
CA LEU A 195 24.16 5.05 -4.40
C LEU A 195 25.53 5.70 -4.65
N ARG A 196 25.64 7.02 -4.40
CA ARG A 196 26.91 7.74 -4.53
C ARG A 196 27.96 7.34 -3.49
N ARG A 197 27.54 6.86 -2.31
CA ARG A 197 28.46 6.39 -1.25
C ARG A 197 28.96 4.98 -1.51
N ASP A 198 28.09 4.12 -2.03
CA ASP A 198 28.36 2.69 -2.15
C ASP A 198 28.96 2.31 -3.53
N HIS A 199 29.12 3.28 -4.46
CA HIS A 199 29.65 3.11 -5.82
C HIS A 199 29.01 1.98 -6.64
N HIS A 200 27.74 1.65 -6.38
CA HIS A 200 26.99 0.65 -7.15
C HIS A 200 26.35 1.27 -8.38
N GLY A 201 26.24 0.48 -9.46
CA GLY A 201 25.48 0.88 -10.66
C GLY A 201 23.96 0.85 -10.41
N LEU A 202 23.19 1.44 -11.35
CA LEU A 202 21.72 1.38 -11.31
C LEU A 202 21.24 -0.07 -11.39
N ASP A 203 20.48 -0.49 -10.39
CA ASP A 203 19.85 -1.80 -10.35
C ASP A 203 18.47 -1.78 -11.04
N ALA A 204 17.99 -2.95 -11.48
CA ALA A 204 16.68 -3.10 -12.13
C ALA A 204 15.52 -2.57 -11.27
N LEU A 205 15.60 -2.74 -9.95
CA LEU A 205 14.63 -2.21 -8.99
C LEU A 205 14.60 -0.68 -9.00
N GLU A 206 15.77 -0.04 -9.04
CA GLU A 206 15.89 1.42 -9.10
C GLU A 206 15.35 1.97 -10.42
N ALA A 207 15.64 1.29 -11.55
CA ALA A 207 15.13 1.67 -12.87
C ALA A 207 13.60 1.61 -12.93
N VAL A 208 12.97 0.55 -12.40
CA VAL A 208 11.50 0.42 -12.35
C VAL A 208 10.89 1.44 -11.38
N THR A 209 11.56 1.74 -10.27
CA THR A 209 11.10 2.79 -9.35
C THR A 209 11.14 4.18 -9.99
N LEU A 210 12.20 4.48 -10.75
CA LEU A 210 12.32 5.72 -11.52
C LEU A 210 11.23 5.81 -12.61
N LEU A 211 10.99 4.72 -13.34
CA LEU A 211 9.92 4.66 -14.33
C LEU A 211 8.54 4.89 -13.68
N THR A 212 8.30 4.32 -12.51
CA THR A 212 7.09 4.56 -11.70
C THR A 212 6.96 6.04 -11.34
N TRP A 213 8.06 6.68 -10.93
CA TRP A 213 8.10 8.11 -10.64
C TRP A 213 7.77 8.97 -11.87
N LEU A 214 8.36 8.66 -13.02
CA LEU A 214 8.08 9.36 -14.28
C LEU A 214 6.61 9.22 -14.68
N MET A 215 6.05 8.03 -14.55
CA MET A 215 4.66 7.76 -14.92
C MET A 215 3.67 8.53 -14.04
N TYR A 216 3.85 8.51 -12.72
CA TYR A 216 2.98 9.25 -11.80
C TYR A 216 3.29 10.76 -11.77
N GLY A 217 4.53 11.17 -12.02
CA GLY A 217 4.88 12.55 -12.26
C GLY A 217 4.19 13.11 -13.51
N GLY A 218 4.20 12.35 -14.61
CA GLY A 218 3.43 12.64 -15.82
C GLY A 218 1.91 12.69 -15.55
N PHE A 219 1.38 11.80 -14.73
CA PHE A 219 -0.01 11.84 -14.29
C PHE A 219 -0.36 13.18 -13.63
N LEU A 220 0.48 13.69 -12.73
CA LEU A 220 0.25 14.98 -12.08
C LEU A 220 0.38 16.17 -13.03
N ALA A 221 1.37 16.13 -13.94
CA ALA A 221 1.62 17.19 -14.90
C ALA A 221 0.52 17.32 -15.95
N LEU A 222 0.07 16.18 -16.51
CA LEU A 222 -0.93 16.13 -17.59
C LEU A 222 -2.36 16.23 -17.09
N ARG A 223 -2.60 15.99 -15.79
CA ARG A 223 -3.93 16.01 -15.16
C ARG A 223 -4.99 15.24 -15.96
N PRO A 224 -4.77 13.97 -16.30
CA PRO A 224 -5.72 13.20 -17.07
C PRO A 224 -7.04 13.09 -16.31
N ALA A 225 -8.15 13.01 -17.05
CA ALA A 225 -9.47 12.88 -16.48
C ALA A 225 -10.13 11.55 -16.89
N GLY A 226 -11.09 11.10 -16.08
CA GLY A 226 -11.94 9.95 -16.39
C GLY A 226 -11.15 8.65 -16.56
N ARG A 227 -11.49 7.90 -17.62
CA ARG A 227 -10.88 6.59 -17.92
C ARG A 227 -9.35 6.64 -18.12
N ARG A 228 -8.84 7.73 -18.72
CA ARG A 228 -7.40 7.88 -18.95
C ARG A 228 -6.65 7.96 -17.62
N ALA A 229 -7.18 8.71 -16.67
CA ALA A 229 -6.63 8.78 -15.32
C ALA A 229 -6.61 7.41 -14.65
N ALA A 230 -7.71 6.66 -14.76
CA ALA A 230 -7.82 5.34 -14.16
C ALA A 230 -6.82 4.34 -14.77
N TYR A 231 -6.67 4.29 -16.09
CA TYR A 231 -5.70 3.40 -16.73
C TYR A 231 -4.25 3.76 -16.42
N LEU A 232 -3.91 5.05 -16.34
CA LEU A 232 -2.57 5.48 -15.94
C LEU A 232 -2.27 5.12 -14.48
N ALA A 233 -3.23 5.28 -13.57
CA ALA A 233 -3.07 4.87 -12.18
C ALA A 233 -2.87 3.35 -12.04
N LEU A 234 -3.61 2.54 -12.80
CA LEU A 234 -3.44 1.08 -12.82
C LEU A 234 -2.12 0.66 -13.47
N GLY A 235 -1.72 1.30 -14.58
CA GLY A 235 -0.43 1.03 -15.23
C GLY A 235 0.75 1.34 -14.31
N GLY A 236 0.72 2.48 -13.62
CA GLY A 236 1.74 2.81 -12.61
C GLY A 236 1.77 1.81 -11.45
N PHE A 237 0.61 1.30 -11.05
CA PHE A 237 0.52 0.27 -10.02
C PHE A 237 1.11 -1.08 -10.49
N ALA A 238 0.96 -1.43 -11.76
CA ALA A 238 1.61 -2.61 -12.31
C ALA A 238 3.15 -2.53 -12.14
N LEU A 239 3.76 -1.36 -12.33
CA LEU A 239 5.17 -1.14 -12.05
C LEU A 239 5.51 -1.31 -10.57
N VAL A 240 4.64 -0.84 -9.66
CA VAL A 240 4.81 -1.06 -8.20
C VAL A 240 4.81 -2.55 -7.88
N ILE A 241 3.90 -3.33 -8.49
CA ILE A 241 3.85 -4.80 -8.31
C ILE A 241 5.15 -5.44 -8.81
N VAL A 242 5.62 -5.08 -10.00
CA VAL A 242 6.87 -5.61 -10.56
C VAL A 242 8.04 -5.27 -9.64
N ALA A 243 8.18 -4.01 -9.23
CA ALA A 243 9.23 -3.60 -8.30
C ALA A 243 9.17 -4.40 -6.99
N ARG A 244 7.96 -4.59 -6.45
CA ARG A 244 7.80 -5.15 -5.11
C ARG A 244 7.85 -6.67 -5.05
N LEU A 245 7.30 -7.37 -6.04
CA LEU A 245 7.17 -8.83 -6.01
C LEU A 245 8.20 -9.54 -6.87
N VAL A 246 8.66 -8.94 -7.96
CA VAL A 246 9.57 -9.59 -8.89
C VAL A 246 11.03 -9.21 -8.62
N LEU A 247 11.31 -7.92 -8.47
CA LEU A 247 12.69 -7.42 -8.40
C LEU A 247 13.23 -7.28 -6.97
N SER A 248 12.36 -7.18 -5.95
CA SER A 248 12.84 -7.01 -4.57
C SER A 248 13.60 -8.23 -4.03
N GLY A 249 13.34 -9.41 -4.56
CA GLY A 249 14.07 -10.62 -4.19
C GLY A 249 15.57 -10.59 -4.56
N SER A 250 15.91 -9.98 -5.69
CA SER A 250 17.30 -9.83 -6.15
C SER A 250 18.09 -8.72 -5.44
N HIS A 251 17.38 -7.76 -4.84
CA HIS A 251 17.99 -6.61 -4.16
C HIS A 251 18.35 -6.89 -2.70
N PHE A 252 17.73 -7.91 -2.09
CA PHE A 252 17.97 -8.34 -0.71
C PHE A 252 18.82 -9.63 -0.62
N ALA A 253 19.21 -10.21 -1.76
CA ALA A 253 20.16 -11.32 -1.86
C ALA A 253 21.60 -10.80 -1.91
#